data_ba3a8049a1a1327b0e6bb13b5a3e9a63
#
_entry.id   ba3a8049a1a1327b0e6bb13b5a3e9a63
#
_cell.length_a   1.000
_cell.length_b   1.000
_cell.length_c   1.000
_cell.angle_alpha   90.00
_cell.angle_beta   90.00
_cell.angle_gamma   90.00
#
_symmetry.space_group_name_H-M   'P 1'
#
loop_
_entity.id
_entity.type
_entity.pdbx_description
1 polymer ?
#
loop_
_entity_poly.entity_id
_entity_poly.type
_entity_poly.pdbx_seq_one_letter_code
_entity_poly.pdbx_strand_id
1 'polypeptide(L)'
;MRKLVLLVTVLLCTSVADAQQYWKIDEGGNSITWQVKKGDVHHDHIEMAGKRVATVLRYGVDKNGAFELNKSMVWPMLRTIPNNTHGSLMRRFDWNPLKDVFVNGRPMREEVKEITFNGTLEVISNIVLGKGNSLRLKRVYCPSVDLPSLVESYTFTNQGKAKASIELPSCTNVLTTDAAKGVDGRYRIEMVLHNSDAVVLNPGDSHTFFATLSGWKSSEKTLKIDVGEELEKRKSIVAGWIDNLVLETPEPVINEMFALSKIRACESIYETKSGPMHGPGGESYYAAIWANDQAEYINPYFPFIGYQYGNAS
;
A
#
# COMPACT_ATOMS: atom_id res chain seq x y z
N MET A 1 30.56 -51.72 47.59
CA MET A 1 30.17 -50.35 47.27
C MET A 1 29.67 -50.28 45.81
N ARG A 2 28.35 -50.27 45.63
CA ARG A 2 27.71 -50.19 44.33
C ARG A 2 27.60 -48.71 43.95
N LYS A 3 28.23 -48.29 42.88
CA LYS A 3 28.09 -46.96 42.32
C LYS A 3 26.77 -46.91 41.51
N LEU A 4 25.83 -46.13 41.95
CA LEU A 4 24.60 -45.81 41.26
C LEU A 4 24.94 -44.74 40.20
N VAL A 5 24.88 -45.09 38.95
CA VAL A 5 24.97 -44.11 37.84
C VAL A 5 23.59 -43.62 37.55
N LEU A 6 23.30 -42.37 37.93
CA LEU A 6 22.03 -41.70 37.63
C LEU A 6 22.14 -41.13 36.20
N LEU A 7 21.46 -41.79 35.24
CA LEU A 7 21.35 -41.33 33.87
C LEU A 7 20.21 -40.27 33.84
N VAL A 8 20.57 -38.98 33.89
CA VAL A 8 19.62 -37.90 33.67
C VAL A 8 19.41 -37.72 32.19
N THR A 9 18.35 -38.30 31.66
CA THR A 9 17.88 -38.03 30.27
C THR A 9 17.17 -36.71 30.28
N VAL A 10 17.88 -35.63 29.89
CA VAL A 10 17.26 -34.34 29.59
C VAL A 10 16.51 -34.46 28.26
N LEU A 11 15.21 -34.71 28.32
CA LEU A 11 14.32 -34.53 27.16
C LEU A 11 14.27 -33.02 26.88
N LEU A 12 15.09 -32.53 25.98
CA LEU A 12 14.88 -31.26 25.31
C LEU A 12 13.66 -31.40 24.39
N CYS A 13 12.48 -31.13 24.92
CA CYS A 13 11.34 -30.79 24.08
C CYS A 13 11.65 -29.43 23.41
N THR A 14 12.35 -29.44 22.29
CA THR A 14 12.33 -28.31 21.37
C THR A 14 10.95 -28.32 20.73
N SER A 15 9.97 -27.68 21.37
CA SER A 15 8.82 -27.19 20.64
C SER A 15 9.38 -26.14 19.67
N VAL A 16 9.67 -26.55 18.44
CA VAL A 16 9.78 -25.62 17.34
C VAL A 16 8.38 -25.02 17.24
N ALA A 17 8.20 -23.83 17.80
CA ALA A 17 7.05 -23.03 17.48
C ALA A 17 7.21 -22.72 15.99
N ASP A 18 6.51 -23.48 15.14
CA ASP A 18 6.36 -23.13 13.74
C ASP A 18 5.69 -21.74 13.72
N ALA A 19 6.51 -20.71 13.61
CA ALA A 19 6.01 -19.38 13.37
C ALA A 19 5.23 -19.45 12.04
N GLN A 20 3.93 -19.19 12.10
CA GLN A 20 3.10 -19.27 10.91
C GLN A 20 3.65 -18.27 9.88
N GLN A 21 4.23 -18.79 8.80
CA GLN A 21 4.75 -17.98 7.71
C GLN A 21 3.61 -17.65 6.75
N TYR A 22 3.15 -16.41 6.77
CA TYR A 22 2.12 -15.92 5.86
C TYR A 22 2.69 -15.58 4.49
N TRP A 23 3.82 -14.89 4.46
CA TRP A 23 4.44 -14.38 3.25
C TRP A 23 5.41 -15.37 2.61
N LYS A 24 5.36 -15.44 1.29
CA LYS A 24 6.27 -16.23 0.46
C LYS A 24 6.80 -15.37 -0.68
N ILE A 25 8.04 -15.61 -1.05
CA ILE A 25 8.64 -15.03 -2.26
C ILE A 25 8.01 -15.73 -3.46
N ASP A 26 7.59 -14.95 -4.45
CA ASP A 26 7.03 -15.47 -5.69
C ASP A 26 8.12 -16.07 -6.60
N GLU A 27 7.72 -16.99 -7.47
CA GLU A 27 8.61 -17.52 -8.51
C GLU A 27 9.06 -16.37 -9.42
N GLY A 28 10.36 -16.11 -9.49
CA GLY A 28 10.93 -14.99 -10.25
C GLY A 28 11.35 -13.79 -9.40
N GLY A 29 10.99 -13.77 -8.12
CA GLY A 29 11.38 -12.71 -7.19
C GLY A 29 10.63 -11.39 -7.42
N ASN A 30 11.09 -10.32 -6.74
CA ASN A 30 10.57 -8.95 -6.81
C ASN A 30 9.13 -8.78 -6.31
N SER A 31 8.59 -9.79 -5.65
CA SER A 31 7.30 -9.75 -4.97
C SER A 31 7.20 -10.80 -3.87
N ILE A 32 6.38 -10.47 -2.88
CA ILE A 32 6.00 -11.40 -1.82
C ILE A 32 4.48 -11.54 -1.81
N THR A 33 4.01 -12.75 -1.61
CA THR A 33 2.59 -13.08 -1.64
C THR A 33 2.17 -13.87 -0.41
N TRP A 34 1.05 -13.47 0.19
CA TRP A 34 0.34 -14.23 1.20
C TRP A 34 -0.89 -14.89 0.56
N GLN A 35 -0.84 -16.23 0.45
CA GLN A 35 -1.99 -17.04 0.06
C GLN A 35 -2.87 -17.26 1.29
N VAL A 36 -4.02 -16.57 1.35
CA VAL A 36 -4.92 -16.60 2.49
C VAL A 36 -5.68 -17.91 2.54
N LYS A 37 -5.53 -18.63 3.63
CA LYS A 37 -6.25 -19.88 3.90
C LYS A 37 -7.51 -19.59 4.73
N LYS A 38 -8.47 -20.51 4.66
CA LYS A 38 -9.67 -20.41 5.47
C LYS A 38 -9.33 -20.42 6.95
N GLY A 39 -9.75 -19.38 7.65
CA GLY A 39 -9.52 -19.20 9.09
C GLY A 39 -8.24 -18.42 9.43
N ASP A 40 -7.45 -18.04 8.43
CA ASP A 40 -6.34 -17.11 8.67
C ASP A 40 -6.91 -15.76 9.15
N VAL A 41 -6.39 -15.28 10.28
CA VAL A 41 -6.64 -13.94 10.81
C VAL A 41 -5.30 -13.30 11.06
N HIS A 42 -4.96 -12.30 10.27
CA HIS A 42 -3.68 -11.60 10.41
C HIS A 42 -3.79 -10.18 9.88
N HIS A 43 -3.06 -9.28 10.53
CA HIS A 43 -2.98 -7.87 10.16
C HIS A 43 -1.51 -7.48 10.03
N ASP A 44 -1.25 -6.66 9.04
CA ASP A 44 0.08 -6.13 8.76
C ASP A 44 -0.03 -4.67 8.30
N HIS A 45 1.09 -4.04 8.02
CA HIS A 45 1.09 -2.71 7.46
C HIS A 45 2.24 -2.54 6.47
N ILE A 46 2.01 -1.69 5.48
CA ILE A 46 3.01 -1.30 4.49
C ILE A 46 3.03 0.21 4.35
N GLU A 47 4.21 0.76 4.31
CA GLU A 47 4.44 2.15 3.98
C GLU A 47 4.91 2.28 2.54
N MET A 48 4.29 3.18 1.79
CA MET A 48 4.66 3.51 0.42
C MET A 48 4.63 5.02 0.24
N ALA A 49 5.51 5.55 -0.62
CA ALA A 49 5.50 6.98 -0.91
C ALA A 49 5.78 7.28 -2.39
N GLY A 50 5.27 8.44 -2.82
CA GLY A 50 5.70 9.16 -4.00
C GLY A 50 6.36 10.47 -3.57
N LYS A 51 6.65 11.36 -4.54
CA LYS A 51 7.37 12.60 -4.27
C LYS A 51 6.60 13.61 -3.40
N ARG A 52 5.26 13.51 -3.34
CA ARG A 52 4.40 14.51 -2.69
C ARG A 52 3.45 13.94 -1.64
N VAL A 53 3.42 12.63 -1.49
CA VAL A 53 2.54 11.94 -0.55
C VAL A 53 3.19 10.65 -0.07
N ALA A 54 2.93 10.31 1.19
CA ALA A 54 3.20 8.98 1.72
C ALA A 54 1.91 8.39 2.28
N THR A 55 1.82 7.08 2.29
CA THR A 55 0.72 6.34 2.88
C THR A 55 1.22 5.18 3.70
N VAL A 56 0.60 4.97 4.86
CA VAL A 56 0.73 3.73 5.63
C VAL A 56 -0.61 3.01 5.56
N LEU A 57 -0.64 1.91 4.84
CA LEU A 57 -1.80 1.04 4.72
C LEU A 57 -1.71 -0.04 5.80
N ARG A 58 -2.63 -0.02 6.76
CA ARG A 58 -2.82 -1.09 7.72
C ARG A 58 -3.90 -1.98 7.17
N TYR A 59 -3.56 -3.20 6.85
CA TYR A 59 -4.43 -4.13 6.15
C TYR A 59 -4.42 -5.49 6.82
N GLY A 60 -5.43 -6.29 6.51
CA GLY A 60 -5.51 -7.63 7.04
C GLY A 60 -6.75 -8.37 6.58
N VAL A 61 -6.91 -9.55 7.16
CA VAL A 61 -8.06 -10.44 6.95
C VAL A 61 -8.70 -10.72 8.30
N ASP A 62 -10.00 -10.44 8.40
CA ASP A 62 -10.78 -10.69 9.61
C ASP A 62 -11.16 -12.17 9.76
N LYS A 63 -11.79 -12.51 10.90
CA LYS A 63 -12.28 -13.87 11.19
C LYS A 63 -13.32 -14.42 10.19
N ASN A 64 -13.91 -13.55 9.38
CA ASN A 64 -14.90 -13.93 8.37
C ASN A 64 -14.25 -14.06 6.98
N GLY A 65 -12.96 -13.81 6.87
CA GLY A 65 -12.21 -13.78 5.60
C GLY A 65 -12.37 -12.49 4.82
N ALA A 66 -12.94 -11.43 5.42
CA ALA A 66 -13.12 -10.14 4.78
C ALA A 66 -11.85 -9.29 4.88
N PHE A 67 -11.62 -8.45 3.86
CA PHE A 67 -10.50 -7.52 3.83
C PHE A 67 -10.75 -6.31 4.73
N GLU A 68 -9.80 -6.02 5.59
CA GLU A 68 -9.79 -4.82 6.42
C GLU A 68 -8.68 -3.88 5.96
N LEU A 69 -8.97 -2.58 5.92
CA LEU A 69 -8.01 -1.55 5.50
C LEU A 69 -8.26 -0.24 6.26
N ASN A 70 -7.19 0.28 6.85
CA ASN A 70 -7.10 1.63 7.36
C ASN A 70 -5.95 2.37 6.67
N LYS A 71 -6.15 3.64 6.31
CA LYS A 71 -5.21 4.43 5.52
C LYS A 71 -4.71 5.61 6.34
N SER A 72 -3.41 5.70 6.55
CA SER A 72 -2.75 6.90 7.03
C SER A 72 -2.13 7.64 5.86
N MET A 73 -2.52 8.89 5.68
CA MET A 73 -1.99 9.74 4.61
C MET A 73 -1.11 10.83 5.21
N VAL A 74 0.06 11.04 4.62
CA VAL A 74 0.98 12.11 4.99
C VAL A 74 1.33 12.90 3.74
N TRP A 75 1.13 14.21 3.83
CA TRP A 75 1.57 15.17 2.80
C TRP A 75 2.73 15.99 3.36
N PRO A 76 4.00 15.62 3.08
CA PRO A 76 5.16 16.23 3.74
C PRO A 76 5.24 17.73 3.57
N MET A 77 4.83 18.22 2.40
CA MET A 77 4.92 19.65 2.05
C MET A 77 3.66 20.46 2.38
N LEU A 78 2.59 19.85 2.86
CA LEU A 78 1.47 20.55 3.47
C LEU A 78 1.78 20.77 4.96
N ARG A 79 2.53 21.82 5.23
CA ARG A 79 3.11 22.08 6.57
C ARG A 79 2.07 22.61 7.54
N THR A 80 2.08 22.06 8.76
CA THR A 80 1.15 22.46 9.84
C THR A 80 1.83 23.33 10.87
N ILE A 81 1.04 24.01 11.71
CA ILE A 81 1.52 24.83 12.83
C ILE A 81 1.28 24.03 14.12
N PRO A 82 2.33 23.83 14.97
CA PRO A 82 3.70 24.33 14.84
C PRO A 82 4.47 23.65 13.70
N ASN A 83 5.28 24.44 12.97
CA ASN A 83 6.09 23.94 11.85
C ASN A 83 7.42 23.36 12.36
N ASN A 84 7.36 22.20 12.95
CA ASN A 84 8.48 21.45 13.51
C ASN A 84 8.67 20.11 12.79
N THR A 85 9.44 19.17 13.36
CA THR A 85 9.69 17.84 12.81
C THR A 85 8.44 17.00 12.61
N HIS A 86 7.32 17.31 13.26
CA HIS A 86 6.01 16.68 13.11
C HIS A 86 5.03 17.54 12.28
N GLY A 87 5.52 18.59 11.65
CA GLY A 87 4.69 19.60 10.97
C GLY A 87 4.16 19.18 9.59
N SER A 88 4.17 17.92 9.20
CA SER A 88 3.47 17.46 7.99
C SER A 88 1.99 17.25 8.27
N LEU A 89 1.14 17.58 7.29
CA LEU A 89 -0.27 17.23 7.37
C LEU A 89 -0.42 15.70 7.31
N MET A 90 -0.86 15.13 8.42
CA MET A 90 -1.15 13.70 8.53
C MET A 90 -2.63 13.50 8.89
N ARG A 91 -3.28 12.54 8.24
CA ARG A 91 -4.65 12.14 8.54
C ARG A 91 -4.83 10.63 8.40
N ARG A 92 -5.63 10.05 9.28
CA ARG A 92 -6.08 8.65 9.21
C ARG A 92 -7.50 8.59 8.68
N PHE A 93 -7.78 7.60 7.82
CA PHE A 93 -9.05 7.42 7.16
C PHE A 93 -9.50 5.97 7.24
N ASP A 94 -10.73 5.77 7.69
CA ASP A 94 -11.45 4.50 7.61
C ASP A 94 -12.30 4.43 6.33
N TRP A 95 -12.05 5.34 5.39
CA TRP A 95 -12.79 5.40 4.14
C TRP A 95 -12.52 4.17 3.29
N ASN A 96 -13.58 3.41 3.05
CA ASN A 96 -13.59 2.26 2.17
C ASN A 96 -14.64 2.47 1.07
N PRO A 97 -14.25 2.72 -0.19
CA PRO A 97 -15.18 2.92 -1.31
C PRO A 97 -16.10 1.74 -1.56
N LEU A 98 -15.72 0.53 -1.11
CA LEU A 98 -16.49 -0.69 -1.33
C LEU A 98 -17.42 -1.07 -0.17
N LYS A 99 -17.50 -0.25 0.88
CA LYS A 99 -18.28 -0.56 2.07
C LYS A 99 -19.77 -0.80 1.77
N ASP A 100 -20.32 0.00 0.87
CA ASP A 100 -21.75 0.00 0.54
C ASP A 100 -22.02 -0.52 -0.88
N VAL A 101 -21.18 -1.45 -1.36
CA VAL A 101 -21.39 -2.11 -2.66
C VAL A 101 -22.44 -3.19 -2.55
N PHE A 102 -23.37 -3.17 -3.48
CA PHE A 102 -24.36 -4.22 -3.66
C PHE A 102 -24.03 -5.04 -4.92
N VAL A 103 -24.13 -6.33 -4.78
CA VAL A 103 -24.02 -7.27 -5.90
C VAL A 103 -25.31 -8.08 -6.00
N ASN A 104 -25.96 -8.02 -7.16
CA ASN A 104 -27.28 -8.58 -7.38
C ASN A 104 -28.32 -8.15 -6.31
N GLY A 105 -28.29 -6.87 -5.93
CA GLY A 105 -29.19 -6.27 -4.93
C GLY A 105 -28.94 -6.72 -3.49
N ARG A 106 -27.79 -7.32 -3.18
CA ARG A 106 -27.40 -7.75 -1.83
C ARG A 106 -26.06 -7.14 -1.43
N PRO A 107 -25.84 -6.81 -0.15
CA PRO A 107 -24.55 -6.35 0.33
C PRO A 107 -23.44 -7.32 -0.08
N MET A 108 -22.36 -6.79 -0.61
CA MET A 108 -21.20 -7.57 -1.03
C MET A 108 -20.61 -8.36 0.14
N ARG A 109 -20.36 -9.64 -0.10
CA ARG A 109 -19.62 -10.51 0.84
C ARG A 109 -18.41 -11.06 0.14
N GLU A 110 -17.26 -10.78 0.68
CA GLU A 110 -15.99 -11.21 0.11
C GLU A 110 -15.28 -12.24 0.97
N GLU A 111 -14.40 -12.97 0.33
CA GLU A 111 -13.43 -13.85 0.94
C GLU A 111 -12.08 -13.58 0.28
N VAL A 112 -11.13 -13.03 1.05
CA VAL A 112 -9.78 -12.75 0.55
C VAL A 112 -9.09 -14.06 0.20
N LYS A 113 -8.37 -14.07 -0.92
CA LYS A 113 -7.62 -15.23 -1.41
C LYS A 113 -6.13 -14.98 -1.44
N GLU A 114 -5.73 -13.76 -1.72
CA GLU A 114 -4.34 -13.44 -1.94
C GLU A 114 -4.06 -11.97 -1.62
N ILE A 115 -2.93 -11.72 -0.99
CA ILE A 115 -2.38 -10.37 -0.80
C ILE A 115 -0.95 -10.39 -1.30
N THR A 116 -0.60 -9.49 -2.21
CA THR A 116 0.73 -9.40 -2.83
C THR A 116 1.31 -8.01 -2.64
N PHE A 117 2.61 -7.93 -2.38
CA PHE A 117 3.39 -6.71 -2.41
C PHE A 117 4.50 -6.83 -3.46
N ASN A 118 4.51 -5.88 -4.40
CA ASN A 118 5.45 -5.77 -5.51
C ASN A 118 5.79 -4.30 -5.82
N GLY A 119 5.80 -3.44 -4.78
CA GLY A 119 5.85 -1.99 -4.92
C GLY A 119 4.46 -1.35 -5.00
N THR A 120 3.41 -2.16 -5.15
CA THR A 120 2.00 -1.84 -4.92
C THR A 120 1.42 -2.86 -3.93
N LEU A 121 0.36 -2.53 -3.21
CA LEU A 121 -0.41 -3.50 -2.45
C LEU A 121 -1.55 -4.01 -3.31
N GLU A 122 -1.52 -5.28 -3.65
CA GLU A 122 -2.56 -5.95 -4.43
C GLU A 122 -3.36 -6.93 -3.55
N VAL A 123 -4.67 -6.96 -3.71
CA VAL A 123 -5.54 -7.89 -2.96
C VAL A 123 -6.53 -8.53 -3.91
N ILE A 124 -6.61 -9.85 -3.88
CA ILE A 124 -7.56 -10.65 -4.64
C ILE A 124 -8.57 -11.27 -3.69
N SER A 125 -9.85 -11.04 -3.95
CA SER A 125 -10.95 -11.62 -3.20
C SER A 125 -11.95 -12.32 -4.13
N ASN A 126 -12.59 -13.34 -3.60
CA ASN A 126 -13.78 -13.93 -4.19
C ASN A 126 -15.03 -13.32 -3.55
N ILE A 127 -16.02 -12.96 -4.39
CA ILE A 127 -17.35 -12.55 -3.95
C ILE A 127 -18.31 -13.66 -4.32
N VAL A 128 -18.83 -14.36 -3.30
CA VAL A 128 -19.66 -15.55 -3.48
C VAL A 128 -21.10 -15.14 -3.73
N LEU A 129 -21.63 -15.50 -4.90
CA LEU A 129 -23.01 -15.17 -5.32
C LEU A 129 -23.99 -16.32 -5.12
N GLY A 130 -23.50 -17.49 -4.74
CA GLY A 130 -24.28 -18.72 -4.63
C GLY A 130 -24.50 -19.44 -5.96
N LYS A 131 -25.01 -20.67 -5.91
CA LYS A 131 -25.27 -21.53 -7.08
C LYS A 131 -24.06 -21.71 -8.02
N GLY A 132 -22.83 -21.69 -7.47
CA GLY A 132 -21.60 -21.83 -8.26
C GLY A 132 -21.21 -20.60 -9.08
N ASN A 133 -21.80 -19.41 -8.80
CA ASN A 133 -21.40 -18.16 -9.39
C ASN A 133 -20.55 -17.32 -8.41
N SER A 134 -19.55 -16.63 -8.94
CA SER A 134 -18.69 -15.75 -8.18
C SER A 134 -18.20 -14.58 -9.02
N LEU A 135 -17.83 -13.49 -8.37
CA LEU A 135 -16.98 -12.45 -8.96
C LEU A 135 -15.59 -12.53 -8.33
N ARG A 136 -14.57 -12.29 -9.12
CA ARG A 136 -13.22 -11.98 -8.64
C ARG A 136 -13.12 -10.48 -8.51
N LEU A 137 -12.66 -10.02 -7.36
CA LEU A 137 -12.32 -8.62 -7.12
C LEU A 137 -10.80 -8.51 -6.94
N LYS A 138 -10.15 -7.74 -7.83
CA LYS A 138 -8.75 -7.34 -7.68
C LYS A 138 -8.71 -5.89 -7.24
N ARG A 139 -8.00 -5.61 -6.16
CA ARG A 139 -7.68 -4.26 -5.68
C ARG A 139 -6.21 -3.97 -5.89
N VAL A 140 -5.87 -2.74 -6.24
CA VAL A 140 -4.49 -2.25 -6.29
C VAL A 140 -4.44 -0.90 -5.60
N TYR A 141 -3.48 -0.73 -4.71
CA TYR A 141 -3.24 0.51 -3.96
C TYR A 141 -1.81 0.96 -4.13
N CYS A 142 -1.59 2.21 -4.51
CA CYS A 142 -0.27 2.82 -4.45
C CYS A 142 -0.35 4.36 -4.38
N PRO A 143 0.65 5.04 -3.80
CA PRO A 143 0.78 6.47 -3.96
C PRO A 143 1.10 6.80 -5.42
N SER A 144 0.55 7.91 -5.92
CA SER A 144 1.01 8.50 -7.18
C SER A 144 2.49 8.87 -7.07
N VAL A 145 3.23 8.72 -8.15
CA VAL A 145 4.66 9.05 -8.20
C VAL A 145 4.88 10.55 -8.01
N ASP A 146 4.09 11.38 -8.69
CA ASP A 146 4.29 12.83 -8.79
C ASP A 146 3.17 13.66 -8.15
N LEU A 147 1.97 13.10 -7.97
CA LEU A 147 0.82 13.83 -7.44
C LEU A 147 0.64 13.57 -5.93
N PRO A 148 0.06 14.51 -5.18
CA PRO A 148 -0.20 14.34 -3.75
C PRO A 148 -1.44 13.47 -3.49
N SER A 149 -1.48 12.26 -4.07
CA SER A 149 -2.63 11.36 -4.07
C SER A 149 -2.27 9.91 -3.85
N LEU A 150 -3.05 9.20 -3.04
CA LEU A 150 -3.19 7.75 -3.11
C LEU A 150 -4.15 7.43 -4.25
N VAL A 151 -3.80 6.48 -5.11
CA VAL A 151 -4.63 5.97 -6.18
C VAL A 151 -4.99 4.52 -5.93
N GLU A 152 -6.23 4.17 -6.25
CA GLU A 152 -6.80 2.86 -5.97
C GLU A 152 -7.60 2.38 -7.19
N SER A 153 -7.44 1.11 -7.57
CA SER A 153 -8.26 0.46 -8.57
C SER A 153 -8.98 -0.77 -8.03
N TYR A 154 -10.18 -1.01 -8.53
CA TYR A 154 -11.08 -2.08 -8.10
C TYR A 154 -11.66 -2.75 -9.34
N THR A 155 -11.10 -3.86 -9.74
CA THR A 155 -11.53 -4.62 -10.93
C THR A 155 -12.39 -5.81 -10.51
N PHE A 156 -13.64 -5.78 -10.90
CA PHE A 156 -14.57 -6.91 -10.78
C PHE A 156 -14.56 -7.71 -12.07
N THR A 157 -14.39 -9.02 -11.98
CA THR A 157 -14.47 -9.95 -13.11
C THR A 157 -15.53 -11.00 -12.81
N ASN A 158 -16.49 -11.19 -13.70
CA ASN A 158 -17.51 -12.21 -13.56
C ASN A 158 -16.96 -13.58 -13.95
N GLN A 159 -16.67 -14.40 -12.95
CA GLN A 159 -16.20 -15.78 -13.13
C GLN A 159 -17.35 -16.82 -13.13
N GLY A 160 -18.59 -16.34 -12.96
CA GLY A 160 -19.78 -17.18 -12.96
C GLY A 160 -20.31 -17.48 -14.36
N LYS A 161 -21.44 -18.20 -14.39
CA LYS A 161 -22.17 -18.54 -15.63
C LYS A 161 -23.41 -17.67 -15.86
N ALA A 162 -23.76 -16.83 -14.88
CA ALA A 162 -24.90 -15.91 -14.95
C ALA A 162 -24.41 -14.46 -14.91
N LYS A 163 -25.24 -13.54 -15.40
CA LYS A 163 -24.99 -12.09 -15.28
C LYS A 163 -24.92 -11.68 -13.81
N ALA A 164 -24.10 -10.70 -13.51
CA ALA A 164 -23.98 -10.10 -12.19
C ALA A 164 -24.11 -8.57 -12.29
N SER A 165 -24.98 -7.97 -11.49
CA SER A 165 -25.08 -6.52 -11.34
C SER A 165 -24.19 -6.05 -10.18
N ILE A 166 -23.52 -4.93 -10.36
CA ILE A 166 -22.71 -4.26 -9.34
C ILE A 166 -23.21 -2.84 -9.22
N GLU A 167 -23.56 -2.43 -8.03
CA GLU A 167 -24.05 -1.10 -7.69
C GLU A 167 -23.11 -0.50 -6.65
N LEU A 168 -22.45 0.60 -7.00
CA LEU A 168 -21.62 1.38 -6.10
C LEU A 168 -22.31 2.70 -5.79
N PRO A 169 -22.28 3.16 -4.53
CA PRO A 169 -22.72 4.50 -4.22
C PRO A 169 -21.71 5.49 -4.81
N SER A 170 -22.21 6.57 -5.43
CA SER A 170 -21.35 7.69 -5.77
C SER A 170 -20.78 8.27 -4.47
N CYS A 171 -19.48 8.48 -4.41
CA CYS A 171 -18.83 9.01 -3.22
C CYS A 171 -17.85 10.11 -3.59
N THR A 172 -18.14 11.31 -3.14
CA THR A 172 -17.18 12.43 -3.12
C THR A 172 -17.25 13.08 -1.75
N ASN A 173 -16.16 12.95 -0.99
CA ASN A 173 -16.03 13.58 0.31
C ASN A 173 -14.92 14.62 0.26
N VAL A 174 -15.20 15.80 0.80
CA VAL A 174 -14.26 16.92 0.85
C VAL A 174 -14.08 17.37 2.29
N LEU A 175 -12.83 17.43 2.71
CA LEU A 175 -12.44 17.98 3.99
C LEU A 175 -11.57 19.21 3.76
N THR A 176 -11.73 20.22 4.60
CA THR A 176 -10.88 21.43 4.57
C THR A 176 -10.32 21.66 5.96
N THR A 177 -9.00 21.89 6.05
CA THR A 177 -8.36 22.17 7.34
C THR A 177 -8.60 23.60 7.78
N ASP A 178 -8.41 23.85 9.08
CA ASP A 178 -8.40 25.22 9.62
C ASP A 178 -7.19 26.00 9.07
N ALA A 179 -7.42 27.21 8.55
CA ALA A 179 -6.38 28.07 8.02
C ALA A 179 -5.32 28.45 9.06
N ALA A 180 -5.72 28.60 10.32
CA ALA A 180 -4.79 28.95 11.40
C ALA A 180 -3.82 27.82 11.78
N LYS A 181 -4.10 26.59 11.32
CA LYS A 181 -3.27 25.41 11.58
C LYS A 181 -2.36 25.03 10.41
N GLY A 182 -2.45 25.72 9.29
CA GLY A 182 -1.61 25.47 8.11
C GLY A 182 -0.65 26.61 7.84
N VAL A 183 0.62 26.31 7.55
CA VAL A 183 1.64 27.29 7.20
C VAL A 183 1.24 28.05 5.91
N ASP A 184 0.69 27.33 4.94
CA ASP A 184 0.21 27.91 3.69
C ASP A 184 -1.33 28.17 3.72
N GLY A 185 -1.92 28.28 4.92
CA GLY A 185 -3.36 28.45 5.11
C GLY A 185 -4.14 27.14 5.07
N ARG A 186 -5.26 27.11 4.35
CA ARG A 186 -6.13 25.93 4.29
C ARG A 186 -5.62 24.87 3.32
N TYR A 187 -5.75 23.62 3.73
CA TYR A 187 -5.54 22.46 2.87
C TYR A 187 -6.87 21.80 2.58
N ARG A 188 -7.03 21.36 1.35
CA ARG A 188 -8.17 20.57 0.87
C ARG A 188 -7.78 19.12 0.76
N ILE A 189 -8.63 18.23 1.26
CA ILE A 189 -8.49 16.78 1.12
C ILE A 189 -9.75 16.28 0.44
N GLU A 190 -9.58 15.53 -0.64
CA GLU A 190 -10.67 14.93 -1.38
C GLU A 190 -10.55 13.41 -1.46
N MET A 191 -11.68 12.76 -1.27
CA MET A 191 -11.88 11.33 -1.49
C MET A 191 -12.94 11.19 -2.58
N VAL A 192 -12.56 10.61 -3.71
CA VAL A 192 -13.46 10.51 -4.88
C VAL A 192 -13.47 9.08 -5.38
N LEU A 193 -14.67 8.55 -5.63
CA LEU A 193 -14.89 7.32 -6.38
C LEU A 193 -15.25 7.68 -7.81
N HIS A 194 -14.49 7.15 -8.77
CA HIS A 194 -14.64 7.40 -10.20
C HIS A 194 -15.26 6.19 -10.90
N ASN A 195 -15.97 6.41 -12.00
CA ASN A 195 -16.65 5.37 -12.80
C ASN A 195 -17.61 4.52 -11.97
N SER A 196 -18.30 5.15 -11.01
CA SER A 196 -19.16 4.47 -10.03
C SER A 196 -20.59 4.21 -10.53
N ASP A 197 -20.83 4.25 -11.84
CA ASP A 197 -22.13 3.89 -12.41
C ASP A 197 -22.41 2.40 -12.17
N ALA A 198 -23.69 2.07 -11.99
CA ALA A 198 -24.12 0.68 -11.88
C ALA A 198 -23.79 -0.08 -13.18
N VAL A 199 -23.23 -1.27 -13.04
CA VAL A 199 -22.82 -2.08 -14.18
C VAL A 199 -23.37 -3.50 -14.10
N VAL A 200 -23.66 -4.08 -15.26
CA VAL A 200 -24.02 -5.50 -15.40
C VAL A 200 -22.92 -6.21 -16.18
N LEU A 201 -22.31 -7.19 -15.57
CA LEU A 201 -21.25 -8.02 -16.16
C LEU A 201 -21.84 -9.33 -16.68
N ASN A 202 -21.64 -9.65 -17.97
CA ASN A 202 -21.86 -10.98 -18.48
C ASN A 202 -20.76 -11.93 -17.98
N PRO A 203 -20.93 -13.24 -18.10
CA PRO A 203 -19.86 -14.21 -17.84
C PRO A 203 -18.57 -13.85 -18.60
N GLY A 204 -17.45 -13.75 -17.90
CA GLY A 204 -16.14 -13.36 -18.44
C GLY A 204 -15.87 -11.85 -18.53
N ASP A 205 -16.89 -11.00 -18.41
CA ASP A 205 -16.70 -9.54 -18.45
C ASP A 205 -15.99 -9.02 -17.18
N SER A 206 -15.28 -7.92 -17.35
CA SER A 206 -14.65 -7.17 -16.26
C SER A 206 -15.01 -5.70 -16.31
N HIS A 207 -15.07 -5.04 -15.15
CA HIS A 207 -15.22 -3.61 -15.01
C HIS A 207 -14.33 -3.07 -13.89
N THR A 208 -13.72 -1.90 -14.11
CA THR A 208 -12.83 -1.29 -13.14
C THR A 208 -13.37 0.06 -12.67
N PHE A 209 -13.48 0.19 -11.37
CA PHE A 209 -13.72 1.44 -10.67
C PHE A 209 -12.40 1.97 -10.13
N PHE A 210 -12.32 3.28 -9.97
CA PHE A 210 -11.12 3.91 -9.42
C PHE A 210 -11.48 4.78 -8.23
N ALA A 211 -10.52 4.93 -7.31
CA ALA A 211 -10.67 5.89 -6.22
C ALA A 211 -9.38 6.69 -6.04
N THR A 212 -9.55 7.92 -5.55
CA THR A 212 -8.43 8.80 -5.20
C THR A 212 -8.63 9.41 -3.82
N LEU A 213 -7.55 9.50 -3.06
CA LEU A 213 -7.48 10.21 -1.80
C LEU A 213 -6.32 11.21 -1.87
N SER A 214 -6.65 12.48 -2.06
CA SER A 214 -5.71 13.52 -2.45
C SER A 214 -5.73 14.68 -1.46
N GLY A 215 -4.57 15.37 -1.31
CA GLY A 215 -4.48 16.58 -0.49
C GLY A 215 -3.63 17.66 -1.14
N TRP A 216 -4.11 18.91 -1.15
CA TRP A 216 -3.38 20.05 -1.73
C TRP A 216 -3.77 21.37 -1.04
N LYS A 217 -3.07 22.46 -1.36
CA LYS A 217 -3.43 23.80 -0.85
C LYS A 217 -4.73 24.27 -1.46
N SER A 218 -5.64 24.78 -0.66
CA SER A 218 -6.94 25.26 -1.14
C SER A 218 -6.84 26.41 -2.16
N SER A 219 -5.69 27.09 -2.24
CA SER A 219 -5.40 28.11 -3.24
C SER A 219 -4.94 27.57 -4.59
N GLU A 220 -4.59 26.27 -4.68
CA GLU A 220 -4.18 25.62 -5.91
C GLU A 220 -5.38 25.11 -6.70
N LYS A 221 -5.17 24.84 -7.99
CA LYS A 221 -6.22 24.25 -8.85
C LYS A 221 -6.50 22.81 -8.41
N THR A 222 -7.75 22.39 -8.59
CA THR A 222 -8.16 21.00 -8.41
C THR A 222 -7.30 20.07 -9.26
N LEU A 223 -6.86 18.98 -8.65
CA LEU A 223 -6.04 17.97 -9.31
C LEU A 223 -6.87 17.24 -10.38
N LYS A 224 -6.22 16.96 -11.49
CA LYS A 224 -6.72 16.03 -12.51
C LYS A 224 -5.88 14.79 -12.45
N ILE A 225 -6.48 13.66 -12.15
CA ILE A 225 -5.79 12.40 -11.91
C ILE A 225 -6.37 11.36 -12.86
N ASP A 226 -5.53 10.82 -13.72
CA ASP A 226 -5.80 9.59 -14.44
C ASP A 226 -5.21 8.44 -13.63
N VAL A 227 -6.06 7.68 -12.96
CA VAL A 227 -5.62 6.59 -12.07
C VAL A 227 -4.91 5.49 -12.85
N GLY A 228 -5.36 5.19 -14.06
CA GLY A 228 -4.71 4.18 -14.91
C GLY A 228 -3.27 4.58 -15.26
N GLU A 229 -3.07 5.83 -15.65
CA GLU A 229 -1.74 6.38 -15.94
C GLU A 229 -0.84 6.37 -14.70
N GLU A 230 -1.36 6.76 -13.54
CA GLU A 230 -0.59 6.78 -12.29
C GLU A 230 -0.18 5.36 -11.82
N LEU A 231 -1.05 4.36 -12.01
CA LEU A 231 -0.71 2.96 -11.74
C LEU A 231 0.42 2.45 -12.64
N GLU A 232 0.38 2.77 -13.93
CA GLU A 232 1.44 2.37 -14.87
C GLU A 232 2.75 3.12 -14.61
N LYS A 233 2.71 4.41 -14.26
CA LYS A 233 3.89 5.16 -13.80
C LYS A 233 4.51 4.52 -12.57
N ARG A 234 3.68 4.11 -11.60
CA ARG A 234 4.16 3.45 -10.38
C ARG A 234 4.87 2.14 -10.70
N LYS A 235 4.28 1.29 -11.51
CA LYS A 235 4.90 0.03 -11.93
C LYS A 235 6.23 0.25 -12.64
N SER A 236 6.26 1.21 -13.57
CA SER A 236 7.46 1.53 -14.34
C SER A 236 8.61 2.02 -13.46
N ILE A 237 8.35 2.93 -12.52
CA ILE A 237 9.42 3.45 -11.64
C ILE A 237 9.92 2.38 -10.67
N VAL A 238 9.03 1.55 -10.13
CA VAL A 238 9.39 0.44 -9.25
C VAL A 238 10.27 -0.57 -9.98
N ALA A 239 9.91 -0.95 -11.21
CA ALA A 239 10.72 -1.83 -12.05
C ALA A 239 12.12 -1.23 -12.26
N GLY A 240 12.23 0.06 -12.59
CA GLY A 240 13.51 0.73 -12.75
C GLY A 240 14.36 0.74 -11.47
N TRP A 241 13.75 0.87 -10.29
CA TRP A 241 14.48 0.79 -9.02
C TRP A 241 14.97 -0.63 -8.73
N ILE A 242 14.18 -1.65 -9.07
CA ILE A 242 14.54 -3.05 -8.89
C ILE A 242 15.66 -3.46 -9.85
N ASP A 243 15.60 -3.02 -11.09
CA ASP A 243 16.57 -3.37 -12.13
C ASP A 243 17.94 -2.70 -11.94
N ASN A 244 17.99 -1.58 -11.21
CA ASN A 244 19.26 -0.94 -10.85
C ASN A 244 19.93 -1.67 -9.68
N LEU A 245 21.19 -2.04 -9.81
CA LEU A 245 21.99 -2.73 -8.78
C LEU A 245 21.29 -4.00 -8.27
N VAL A 246 21.50 -5.09 -8.98
CA VAL A 246 20.94 -6.41 -8.63
C VAL A 246 21.89 -7.16 -7.70
N LEU A 247 21.34 -7.74 -6.63
CA LEU A 247 22.06 -8.65 -5.75
C LEU A 247 21.68 -10.09 -6.10
N GLU A 248 22.68 -10.91 -6.42
CA GLU A 248 22.52 -12.34 -6.69
C GLU A 248 23.33 -13.16 -5.69
N THR A 249 22.65 -13.88 -4.82
CA THR A 249 23.23 -14.81 -3.85
C THR A 249 22.53 -16.17 -3.97
N PRO A 250 23.12 -17.24 -3.40
CA PRO A 250 22.43 -18.53 -3.32
C PRO A 250 21.17 -18.51 -2.42
N GLU A 251 20.95 -17.45 -1.65
CA GLU A 251 19.82 -17.32 -0.71
C GLU A 251 18.76 -16.35 -1.28
N PRO A 252 17.65 -16.87 -1.80
CA PRO A 252 16.60 -16.02 -2.42
C PRO A 252 16.02 -14.97 -1.48
N VAL A 253 15.92 -15.25 -0.18
CA VAL A 253 15.36 -14.31 0.81
C VAL A 253 16.22 -13.05 0.90
N ILE A 254 17.56 -13.19 0.84
CA ILE A 254 18.47 -12.04 0.85
C ILE A 254 18.32 -11.20 -0.41
N ASN A 255 18.20 -11.86 -1.57
CA ASN A 255 18.03 -11.18 -2.85
C ASN A 255 16.73 -10.37 -2.87
N GLU A 256 15.64 -10.97 -2.41
CA GLU A 256 14.31 -10.32 -2.35
C GLU A 256 14.29 -9.19 -1.32
N MET A 257 14.86 -9.39 -0.14
CA MET A 257 14.97 -8.34 0.86
C MET A 257 15.75 -7.13 0.32
N PHE A 258 16.81 -7.35 -0.44
CA PHE A 258 17.57 -6.29 -1.07
C PHE A 258 16.74 -5.55 -2.13
N ALA A 259 16.02 -6.26 -3.01
CA ALA A 259 15.17 -5.69 -4.05
C ALA A 259 14.06 -4.81 -3.45
N LEU A 260 13.33 -5.30 -2.46
CA LEU A 260 12.24 -4.57 -1.79
C LEU A 260 12.76 -3.38 -0.96
N SER A 261 13.95 -3.52 -0.33
CA SER A 261 14.57 -2.42 0.43
C SER A 261 14.95 -1.24 -0.48
N LYS A 262 15.33 -1.49 -1.73
CA LYS A 262 15.59 -0.42 -2.71
C LYS A 262 14.35 0.43 -2.98
N ILE A 263 13.17 -0.21 -3.08
CA ILE A 263 11.90 0.52 -3.24
C ILE A 263 11.73 1.50 -2.08
N ARG A 264 11.90 1.04 -0.83
CA ARG A 264 11.75 1.90 0.35
C ARG A 264 12.74 3.07 0.37
N ALA A 265 14.00 2.83 0.03
CA ALA A 265 15.01 3.89 -0.05
C ALA A 265 14.61 4.97 -1.08
N CYS A 266 14.16 4.57 -2.26
CA CYS A 266 13.76 5.49 -3.33
C CYS A 266 12.47 6.24 -3.03
N GLU A 267 11.51 5.62 -2.35
CA GLU A 267 10.24 6.23 -1.94
C GLU A 267 10.39 7.34 -0.90
N SER A 268 11.49 7.40 -0.20
CA SER A 268 11.73 8.39 0.85
C SER A 268 12.23 9.75 0.33
N ILE A 269 12.28 9.95 -0.99
CA ILE A 269 12.73 11.22 -1.62
C ILE A 269 11.50 12.07 -1.95
N TYR A 270 11.37 13.20 -1.26
CA TYR A 270 10.27 14.14 -1.45
C TYR A 270 10.70 15.37 -2.25
N GLU A 271 9.78 15.86 -3.08
CA GLU A 271 9.92 17.13 -3.78
C GLU A 271 9.66 18.29 -2.83
N THR A 272 10.66 19.13 -2.60
CA THR A 272 10.57 20.33 -1.76
C THR A 272 10.83 21.59 -2.57
N LYS A 273 10.62 22.78 -1.97
CA LYS A 273 10.96 24.07 -2.59
C LYS A 273 12.46 24.23 -2.88
N SER A 274 13.31 23.48 -2.19
CA SER A 274 14.77 23.50 -2.33
C SER A 274 15.31 22.34 -3.17
N GLY A 275 14.45 21.58 -3.82
CA GLY A 275 14.80 20.38 -4.58
C GLY A 275 14.38 19.10 -3.86
N PRO A 276 14.78 17.92 -4.35
CA PRO A 276 14.50 16.65 -3.72
C PRO A 276 15.21 16.54 -2.37
N MET A 277 14.53 15.99 -1.38
CA MET A 277 15.07 15.74 -0.04
C MET A 277 14.60 14.38 0.45
N HIS A 278 15.50 13.63 1.06
CA HIS A 278 15.17 12.37 1.71
C HIS A 278 14.55 12.62 3.09
N GLY A 279 13.45 11.96 3.40
CA GLY A 279 12.81 11.92 4.71
C GLY A 279 12.86 10.51 5.31
N PRO A 280 12.90 10.37 6.66
CA PRO A 280 13.06 9.07 7.31
C PRO A 280 11.81 8.18 7.21
N GLY A 281 10.66 8.74 6.87
CA GLY A 281 9.39 8.01 6.85
C GLY A 281 8.71 7.93 8.22
N GLY A 282 7.76 6.98 8.36
CA GLY A 282 7.11 6.69 9.64
C GLY A 282 6.11 7.74 10.09
N GLU A 283 5.02 7.90 9.39
CA GLU A 283 3.87 8.79 9.69
C GLU A 283 4.22 10.18 10.28
N SER A 284 4.74 10.22 11.51
CA SER A 284 4.91 11.45 12.29
C SER A 284 6.17 12.26 11.95
N TYR A 285 7.17 11.66 11.31
CA TYR A 285 8.50 12.26 11.16
C TYR A 285 8.86 12.67 9.72
N TYR A 286 7.93 12.61 8.80
CA TYR A 286 8.17 13.00 7.39
C TYR A 286 8.62 14.44 7.18
N ALA A 287 8.44 15.28 8.18
CA ALA A 287 8.92 16.67 8.14
C ALA A 287 10.36 16.82 8.62
N ALA A 288 10.98 15.75 9.14
CA ALA A 288 12.33 15.77 9.67
C ALA A 288 13.35 15.34 8.61
N ILE A 289 14.54 15.88 8.72
CA ILE A 289 15.73 15.44 7.98
C ILE A 289 16.78 15.08 9.04
N TRP A 290 17.23 13.83 9.00
CA TRP A 290 18.15 13.29 9.99
C TRP A 290 19.53 13.13 9.37
N ALA A 291 20.54 13.77 9.96
CA ALA A 291 21.89 13.78 9.41
C ALA A 291 22.49 12.37 9.29
N ASN A 292 22.27 11.51 10.28
CA ASN A 292 22.79 10.13 10.26
C ASN A 292 22.14 9.32 9.14
N ASP A 293 20.82 9.42 8.98
CA ASP A 293 20.08 8.72 7.91
C ASP A 293 20.58 9.13 6.53
N GLN A 294 20.87 10.43 6.36
CA GLN A 294 21.43 10.96 5.11
C GLN A 294 22.87 10.46 4.90
N ALA A 295 23.77 10.71 5.87
CA ALA A 295 25.20 10.52 5.67
C ALA A 295 25.64 9.06 5.69
N GLU A 296 24.99 8.21 6.50
CA GLU A 296 25.44 6.85 6.74
C GLU A 296 24.69 5.80 5.93
N TYR A 297 23.40 6.03 5.64
CA TYR A 297 22.57 4.97 5.02
C TYR A 297 22.15 5.31 3.59
N ILE A 298 21.69 6.52 3.32
CA ILE A 298 20.99 6.81 2.08
C ILE A 298 21.91 7.46 1.03
N ASN A 299 22.62 8.54 1.36
CA ASN A 299 23.45 9.26 0.39
C ASN A 299 24.55 8.37 -0.23
N PRO A 300 25.24 7.49 0.51
CA PRO A 300 26.19 6.56 -0.09
C PRO A 300 25.55 5.55 -1.06
N TYR A 301 24.25 5.28 -0.90
CA TYR A 301 23.53 4.31 -1.70
C TYR A 301 22.93 4.91 -2.99
N PHE A 302 22.48 6.15 -2.98
CA PHE A 302 21.80 6.79 -4.10
C PHE A 302 22.57 6.76 -5.43
N PRO A 303 23.90 6.95 -5.49
CA PRO A 303 24.65 6.82 -6.74
C PRO A 303 24.50 5.46 -7.43
N PHE A 304 24.24 4.40 -6.66
CA PHE A 304 24.08 3.05 -7.19
C PHE A 304 22.70 2.76 -7.77
N ILE A 305 21.67 3.50 -7.36
CA ILE A 305 20.31 3.35 -7.91
C ILE A 305 20.00 4.31 -9.04
N GLY A 306 20.78 5.36 -9.24
CA GLY A 306 20.65 6.28 -10.35
C GLY A 306 21.50 7.54 -10.16
N TYR A 307 22.15 7.95 -11.23
CA TYR A 307 23.03 9.13 -11.22
C TYR A 307 22.33 10.41 -10.74
N GLN A 308 21.06 10.60 -11.13
CA GLN A 308 20.24 11.75 -10.69
C GLN A 308 20.00 11.78 -9.19
N TYR A 309 19.89 10.64 -8.54
CA TYR A 309 19.71 10.56 -7.08
C TYR A 309 21.00 10.89 -6.35
N GLY A 310 22.15 10.38 -6.86
CA GLY A 310 23.45 10.70 -6.30
C GLY A 310 23.82 12.18 -6.41
N ASN A 311 23.40 12.86 -7.50
CA ASN A 311 23.63 14.30 -7.64
C ASN A 311 22.69 15.18 -6.79
N ALA A 312 21.53 14.65 -6.42
CA ALA A 312 20.54 15.36 -5.61
C ALA A 312 20.77 15.20 -4.10
N SER A 313 21.53 14.20 -3.70
CA SER A 313 21.92 13.90 -2.30
C SER A 313 23.22 14.63 -1.91
#